data_b4414eb4d0c5645b3b734e5388389d77
#
_entry.id   b4414eb4d0c5645b3b734e5388389d77
#
_cell.length_a   1.000
_cell.length_b   1.000
_cell.length_c   1.000
_cell.angle_alpha   90.00
_cell.angle_beta   90.00
_cell.angle_gamma   90.00
#
_symmetry.space_group_name_H-M   'P 1'
#
loop_
_entity.id
_entity.type
_entity.pdbx_description
1 polymer ?
#
loop_
_entity_poly.entity_id
_entity_poly.type
_entity_poly.pdbx_seq_one_letter_code
_entity_poly.pdbx_strand_id
1 'polypeptide(L)' 'LRGLQVEVRDLFEQVIRNGQQAGDIRTDIPAADLAMTLFTMEQGMAALNRGGTAIDDLMSCYDTYLKFLDG' A
#
# COMPACT_ATOMS: atom_id res chain seq x y z
N LEU A 1 -13.73 1.78 -20.17
CA LEU A 1 -14.01 1.53 -18.75
C LEU A 1 -12.72 1.35 -17.98
N ARG A 2 -12.65 1.96 -16.82
CA ARG A 2 -11.54 1.76 -15.90
C ARG A 2 -11.77 0.46 -15.12
N GLY A 3 -10.71 -0.30 -14.92
CA GLY A 3 -10.78 -1.51 -14.13
C GLY A 3 -10.85 -1.20 -12.63
N LEU A 4 -11.43 -2.13 -11.87
CA LEU A 4 -11.48 -2.01 -10.40
C LEU A 4 -10.09 -1.82 -9.80
N GLN A 5 -9.08 -2.48 -10.36
CA GLN A 5 -7.71 -2.35 -9.86
C GLN A 5 -7.19 -0.93 -9.98
N VAL A 6 -7.52 -0.22 -11.06
CA VAL A 6 -7.11 1.18 -11.24
C VAL A 6 -7.78 2.07 -10.21
N GLU A 7 -9.05 1.83 -9.92
CA GLU A 7 -9.79 2.61 -8.94
C GLU A 7 -9.23 2.40 -7.52
N VAL A 8 -8.89 1.17 -7.17
CA VAL A 8 -8.30 0.85 -5.87
C VAL A 8 -6.94 1.53 -5.72
N ARG A 9 -6.11 1.46 -6.77
CA ARG A 9 -4.81 2.13 -6.77
C ARG A 9 -4.95 3.64 -6.61
N ASP A 10 -5.91 4.25 -7.30
CA ASP A 10 -6.15 5.68 -7.20
C ASP A 10 -6.60 6.08 -5.80
N LEU A 11 -7.39 5.24 -5.15
CA LEU A 11 -7.81 5.46 -3.78
C LEU A 11 -6.61 5.42 -2.83
N PHE A 12 -5.72 4.45 -3.01
CA PHE A 12 -4.49 4.36 -2.22
C PHE A 12 -3.64 5.63 -2.40
N GLU A 13 -3.50 6.08 -3.63
CA GLU A 13 -2.74 7.30 -3.91
C GLU A 13 -3.34 8.50 -3.20
N GLN A 14 -4.65 8.63 -3.20
CA GLN A 14 -5.33 9.74 -2.52
C GLN A 14 -5.09 9.72 -1.02
N VAL A 15 -5.19 8.54 -0.41
CA VAL A 15 -4.96 8.37 1.03
C VAL A 15 -3.51 8.73 1.39
N ILE A 16 -2.56 8.26 0.60
CA ILE A 16 -1.14 8.55 0.82
C ILE A 16 -0.87 10.04 0.64
N ARG A 17 -1.42 10.65 -0.39
CA ARG A 17 -1.25 12.08 -0.65
C ARG A 17 -1.79 12.90 0.52
N ASN A 18 -2.95 12.52 1.06
CA ASN A 18 -3.52 13.18 2.23
C ASN A 18 -2.58 13.06 3.45
N GLY A 19 -1.99 11.90 3.65
CA GLY A 19 -1.03 11.68 4.73
C GLY A 19 0.24 12.51 4.56
N GLN A 20 0.71 12.67 3.33
CA GLN A 20 1.87 13.52 3.03
C GLN A 20 1.57 14.97 3.34
N GLN A 21 0.39 15.45 2.97
CA GLN A 21 -0.02 16.84 3.25
C GLN A 21 -0.18 17.10 4.73
N ALA A 22 -0.61 16.08 5.48
CA ALA A 22 -0.76 16.17 6.93
C ALA A 22 0.57 16.03 7.70
N GLY A 23 1.64 15.65 7.02
CA GLY A 23 2.93 15.45 7.67
C GLY A 23 3.11 14.04 8.28
N ASP A 24 2.19 13.13 8.03
CA ASP A 24 2.22 11.77 8.59
C ASP A 24 2.98 10.77 7.73
N ILE A 25 3.16 11.08 6.45
CA ILE A 25 3.80 10.18 5.49
C ILE A 25 4.97 10.91 4.83
N ARG A 26 6.05 10.19 4.61
CA ARG A 26 7.25 10.72 3.96
C ARG A 26 6.91 11.39 2.63
N THR A 27 7.60 12.47 2.32
CA THR A 27 7.35 13.26 1.10
C THR A 27 8.48 13.18 0.08
N ASP A 28 9.53 12.42 0.39
CA ASP A 28 10.69 12.27 -0.50
C ASP A 28 10.43 11.26 -1.62
N ILE A 29 9.28 10.56 -1.58
CA ILE A 29 8.83 9.62 -2.62
C ILE A 29 7.45 10.07 -3.08
N PRO A 30 7.20 10.15 -4.40
CA PRO A 30 5.88 10.53 -4.90
C PRO A 30 4.78 9.63 -4.39
N ALA A 31 3.61 10.21 -4.11
CA ALA A 31 2.45 9.45 -3.63
C ALA A 31 2.06 8.34 -4.60
N ALA A 32 2.18 8.58 -5.91
CA ALA A 32 1.85 7.57 -6.92
C ALA A 32 2.73 6.32 -6.79
N ASP A 33 4.02 6.50 -6.51
CA ASP A 33 4.95 5.38 -6.36
C ASP A 33 4.69 4.61 -5.07
N LEU A 34 4.39 5.32 -3.99
CA LEU A 34 4.04 4.67 -2.72
C LEU A 34 2.73 3.89 -2.85
N ALA A 35 1.75 4.46 -3.57
CA ALA A 35 0.47 3.80 -3.80
C ALA A 35 0.63 2.54 -4.65
N MET A 36 1.45 2.60 -5.69
CA MET A 36 1.70 1.44 -6.54
C MET A 36 2.42 0.33 -5.77
N THR A 37 3.34 0.69 -4.89
CA THR A 37 4.04 -0.26 -4.04
C THR A 37 3.05 -0.95 -3.08
N LEU A 38 2.18 -0.18 -2.44
CA LEU A 38 1.16 -0.72 -1.56
C LEU A 38 0.21 -1.65 -2.31
N PHE A 39 -0.24 -1.24 -3.49
CA PHE A 39 -1.14 -2.03 -4.32
C PHE A 39 -0.50 -3.36 -4.71
N THR A 40 0.76 -3.32 -5.15
CA THR A 40 1.52 -4.52 -5.52
C THR A 40 1.68 -5.46 -4.34
N MET A 41 1.99 -4.92 -3.17
CA MET A 41 2.13 -5.69 -1.95
C MET A 41 0.81 -6.38 -1.59
N GLU A 42 -0.29 -5.66 -1.69
CA GLU A 42 -1.61 -6.21 -1.36
C GLU A 42 -2.00 -7.34 -2.30
N GLN A 43 -1.75 -7.20 -3.60
CA GLN A 43 -2.01 -8.26 -4.56
C GLN A 43 -1.17 -9.50 -4.30
N GLY A 44 0.10 -9.29 -3.96
CA GLY A 44 1.00 -10.39 -3.59
C GLY A 44 0.56 -11.09 -2.32
N MET A 45 0.12 -10.34 -1.32
CA MET A 45 -0.38 -10.89 -0.06
C MET A 45 -1.64 -11.72 -0.26
N ALA A 46 -2.56 -11.24 -1.11
CA ALA A 46 -3.76 -12.02 -1.42
C ALA A 46 -3.42 -13.35 -2.08
N ALA A 47 -2.46 -13.35 -3.00
CA ALA A 47 -2.01 -14.58 -3.65
C ALA A 47 -1.36 -15.54 -2.64
N LEU A 48 -0.50 -15.03 -1.76
CA LEU A 48 0.17 -15.83 -0.74
C LEU A 48 -0.83 -16.44 0.24
N ASN A 49 -1.85 -15.67 0.63
CA ASN A 49 -2.88 -16.15 1.53
C ASN A 49 -3.67 -17.30 0.90
N ARG A 50 -3.99 -17.19 -0.38
CA ARG A 50 -4.65 -18.28 -1.11
C ARG A 50 -3.78 -19.52 -1.19
N GLY A 51 -2.46 -19.35 -1.21
CA GLY A 51 -1.49 -20.44 -1.21
C GLY A 51 -1.18 -21.02 0.16
N GLY A 52 -1.82 -20.52 1.22
CA GLY A 52 -1.69 -21.07 2.56
C GLY A 52 -0.78 -20.31 3.52
N THR A 53 -0.22 -19.15 3.11
CA THR A 53 0.59 -18.33 4.03
C THR A 53 -0.29 -17.79 5.15
N ALA A 54 0.19 -17.90 6.39
CA ALA A 54 -0.57 -17.46 7.56
C ALA A 54 -0.83 -15.96 7.52
N ILE A 55 -2.04 -15.56 7.94
CA ILE A 55 -2.44 -14.15 7.94
C ILE A 55 -1.53 -13.30 8.85
N ASP A 56 -1.05 -13.86 9.96
CA ASP A 56 -0.16 -13.13 10.88
C ASP A 56 1.15 -12.75 10.21
N ASP A 57 1.69 -13.64 9.37
CA ASP A 57 2.92 -13.37 8.61
C ASP A 57 2.69 -12.25 7.59
N LEU A 58 1.50 -12.26 6.97
CA LEU A 58 1.14 -11.22 5.99
C LEU A 58 0.94 -9.86 6.65
N MET A 59 0.35 -9.85 7.85
CA MET A 59 0.15 -8.61 8.58
C MET A 59 1.46 -7.97 8.99
N SER A 60 2.51 -8.75 9.19
CA SER A 60 3.85 -8.22 9.45
C SER A 60 4.36 -7.34 8.30
N CYS A 61 3.96 -7.66 7.08
CA CYS A 61 4.32 -6.85 5.91
C CYS A 61 3.70 -5.46 5.99
N TYR A 62 2.45 -5.37 6.43
CA TYR A 62 1.79 -4.07 6.62
C TYR A 62 2.52 -3.25 7.68
N ASP A 63 2.85 -3.86 8.81
CA ASP A 63 3.57 -3.16 9.88
C ASP A 63 4.90 -2.62 9.39
N THR A 64 5.62 -3.42 8.62
CA THR A 64 6.89 -3.00 8.01
C THR A 64 6.68 -1.83 7.05
N TYR A 65 5.64 -1.91 6.22
CA TYR A 65 5.35 -0.86 5.26
C TYR A 65 4.94 0.44 5.94
N LEU A 66 4.14 0.36 7.01
CA LEU A 66 3.75 1.54 7.78
C LEU A 66 4.98 2.27 8.35
N LYS A 67 5.95 1.52 8.86
CA LYS A 67 7.20 2.09 9.35
C LYS A 67 7.98 2.76 8.22
N PHE A 68 7.97 2.15 7.04
CA PHE A 68 8.61 2.72 5.86
C PHE A 68 7.96 4.05 5.48
N LEU A 69 6.63 4.13 5.52
CA LEU A 69 5.92 5.36 5.19
C LEU A 69 6.23 6.51 6.14
N ASP A 70 6.49 6.19 7.38
CA ASP A 70 6.81 7.19 8.40
C ASP A 70 8.17 7.83 8.12
N GLY A 71 9.02 7.15 7.39
CA GLY A 71 10.32 7.64 7.00
C GLY A 71 11.32 7.51 8.10
#